data_4451cab9ff81ff0eef1f442061c02d56
#
_entry.id   4451cab9ff81ff0eef1f442061c02d56
#
_cell.length_a   1.000
_cell.length_b   1.000
_cell.length_c   1.000
_cell.angle_alpha   90.00
_cell.angle_beta   90.00
_cell.angle_gamma   90.00
#
_symmetry.space_group_name_H-M   'P 1'
#
loop_
_entity.id
_entity.type
_entity.pdbx_description
1 polymer ?
#
loop_
_entity_poly.entity_id
_entity_poly.type
_entity_poly.pdbx_seq_one_letter_code
_entity_poly.pdbx_strand_id
1 'polypeptide(L)'
;MTITPLDPCDLPALGEFFREVGASVPRENLEQFSMPRAAAHGPAVGSLVLKEGGRILGAIGYIDIPLRLSWEGTGSAGTIREELSRWPINHFLAAECRGRGLGKQLMEAAWEGAPCLLAIGGTESSIPARDKAGWRPLGQLSCWRFRAPIRSLLAAGKLNDRRNAGTRGVPPETVSLRVGRRQVVAQRSLEVSGWLPWVAPDPPRGQVEIGAPRDAAYLQFAFFGALSKYHVLYMVSVDGAVAGYFVLAARADRPPFLSIEIVDLDAAPGREAVVIEAARATGFTRGDIVRLRVCGDRFTRALRTLRGDVKESPDHAFRVSTRPGSLVEDAAAASLSSWRLAYGDHDQYRVRTRSQIWSES
;
A
#
# COMPACT_ATOMS: atom_id res chain seq x y z
N MET A 1 -13.19 26.65 17.94
CA MET A 1 -12.76 25.44 17.18
C MET A 1 -11.63 24.75 17.92
N THR A 2 -11.72 23.44 18.09
CA THR A 2 -10.71 22.62 18.77
C THR A 2 -10.31 21.43 17.90
N ILE A 3 -9.05 21.05 17.95
CA ILE A 3 -8.55 19.81 17.32
C ILE A 3 -8.41 18.80 18.46
N THR A 4 -9.06 17.64 18.30
CA THR A 4 -9.04 16.57 19.30
C THR A 4 -8.89 15.21 18.61
N PRO A 5 -8.32 14.20 19.29
CA PRO A 5 -8.45 12.83 18.83
C PRO A 5 -9.92 12.47 18.58
N LEU A 6 -10.15 11.63 17.57
CA LEU A 6 -11.49 11.11 17.29
C LEU A 6 -11.93 10.20 18.43
N ASP A 7 -13.09 10.49 19.00
CA ASP A 7 -13.76 9.61 19.96
C ASP A 7 -14.69 8.62 19.22
N PRO A 8 -14.84 7.38 19.68
CA PRO A 8 -15.80 6.43 19.10
C PRO A 8 -17.24 6.98 18.99
N CYS A 9 -17.66 7.84 19.92
CA CYS A 9 -18.98 8.47 19.88
C CYS A 9 -19.13 9.49 18.73
N ASP A 10 -18.02 9.94 18.14
CA ASP A 10 -18.01 10.88 17.02
C ASP A 10 -18.23 10.20 15.65
N LEU A 11 -18.21 8.89 15.58
CA LEU A 11 -18.30 8.16 14.30
C LEU A 11 -19.54 8.51 13.48
N PRO A 12 -20.73 8.63 14.04
CA PRO A 12 -21.91 9.08 13.27
C PRO A 12 -21.71 10.45 12.67
N ALA A 13 -21.23 11.43 13.47
CA ALA A 13 -20.97 12.80 13.02
C ALA A 13 -19.85 12.85 11.96
N LEU A 14 -18.81 12.01 12.08
CA LEU A 14 -17.76 11.88 11.08
C LEU A 14 -18.31 11.32 9.76
N GLY A 15 -19.21 10.34 9.82
CA GLY A 15 -19.89 9.81 8.65
C GLY A 15 -20.74 10.85 7.92
N GLU A 16 -21.42 11.72 8.67
CA GLU A 16 -22.16 12.85 8.12
C GLU A 16 -21.23 13.87 7.46
N PHE A 17 -20.18 14.26 8.16
CA PHE A 17 -19.16 15.16 7.63
C PHE A 17 -18.57 14.66 6.31
N PHE A 18 -18.20 13.39 6.21
CA PHE A 18 -17.66 12.85 4.96
C PHE A 18 -18.68 12.88 3.81
N ARG A 19 -19.96 12.65 4.08
CA ARG A 19 -21.02 12.82 3.08
C ARG A 19 -21.17 14.28 2.63
N GLU A 20 -21.12 15.24 3.56
CA GLU A 20 -21.18 16.67 3.27
C GLU A 20 -20.02 17.14 2.37
N VAL A 21 -18.81 16.67 2.61
CA VAL A 21 -17.63 17.05 1.81
C VAL A 21 -17.48 16.22 0.52
N GLY A 22 -18.44 15.36 0.22
CA GLY A 22 -18.44 14.51 -0.98
C GLY A 22 -17.38 13.40 -0.95
N ALA A 23 -16.91 13.03 0.24
CA ALA A 23 -15.97 11.95 0.42
C ALA A 23 -16.71 10.61 0.50
N SER A 24 -16.41 9.71 -0.43
CA SER A 24 -16.93 8.33 -0.36
C SER A 24 -16.08 7.49 0.58
N VAL A 25 -16.44 7.50 1.87
CA VAL A 25 -15.77 6.70 2.91
C VAL A 25 -16.71 5.56 3.31
N PRO A 26 -16.37 4.29 3.03
CA PRO A 26 -17.16 3.17 3.49
C PRO A 26 -17.29 3.14 5.01
N ARG A 27 -18.45 2.73 5.52
CA ARG A 27 -18.71 2.67 6.97
C ARG A 27 -17.67 1.83 7.73
N GLU A 28 -17.24 0.73 7.14
CA GLU A 28 -16.21 -0.17 7.70
C GLU A 28 -14.87 0.54 7.91
N ASN A 29 -14.58 1.56 7.08
CA ASN A 29 -13.39 2.38 7.22
C ASN A 29 -13.55 3.41 8.34
N LEU A 30 -14.76 3.94 8.56
CA LEU A 30 -15.02 4.82 9.69
C LEU A 30 -14.73 4.11 11.03
N GLU A 31 -15.18 2.88 11.17
CA GLU A 31 -14.92 2.07 12.37
C GLU A 31 -13.42 1.77 12.57
N GLN A 32 -12.65 1.66 11.48
CA GLN A 32 -11.20 1.46 11.55
C GLN A 32 -10.43 2.71 11.96
N PHE A 33 -10.93 3.90 11.65
CA PHE A 33 -10.28 5.16 12.04
C PHE A 33 -10.46 5.49 13.51
N SER A 34 -11.47 4.93 14.16
CA SER A 34 -11.78 5.24 15.56
C SER A 34 -11.08 4.34 16.56
N MET A 35 -10.63 3.18 16.11
CA MET A 35 -9.97 2.25 17.01
C MET A 35 -8.46 2.50 17.01
N PRO A 36 -7.89 3.10 18.07
CA PRO A 36 -6.46 3.08 18.27
C PRO A 36 -6.05 1.61 18.41
N ARG A 37 -5.60 1.01 17.36
CA ARG A 37 -5.00 -0.32 17.37
C ARG A 37 -3.51 -0.14 17.58
N ALA A 38 -3.10 -0.09 18.82
CA ALA A 38 -1.71 -0.30 19.16
C ALA A 38 -1.47 -1.81 19.17
N ALA A 39 -0.94 -2.35 18.09
CA ALA A 39 -0.14 -3.56 18.22
C ALA A 39 1.14 -3.15 18.96
N ALA A 40 1.58 -3.91 19.94
CA ALA A 40 2.77 -3.59 20.75
C ALA A 40 4.04 -3.36 19.89
N HIS A 41 4.05 -3.79 18.64
CA HIS A 41 5.15 -3.65 17.66
C HIS A 41 4.66 -3.56 16.20
N GLY A 42 3.42 -3.11 15.95
CA GLY A 42 2.84 -3.07 14.60
C GLY A 42 2.30 -1.69 14.24
N PRO A 43 1.77 -1.54 13.01
CA PRO A 43 1.13 -0.31 12.58
C PRO A 43 -0.05 0.07 13.48
N ALA A 44 -0.17 1.37 13.79
CA ALA A 44 -1.29 1.92 14.53
C ALA A 44 -2.12 2.86 13.64
N VAL A 45 -3.38 3.05 13.98
CA VAL A 45 -4.27 3.97 13.27
C VAL A 45 -4.79 5.00 14.25
N GLY A 46 -4.86 6.25 13.84
CA GLY A 46 -5.49 7.31 14.60
C GLY A 46 -6.17 8.33 13.69
N SER A 47 -6.98 9.16 14.30
CA SER A 47 -7.62 10.27 13.60
C SER A 47 -7.74 11.48 14.52
N LEU A 48 -7.63 12.66 13.92
CA LEU A 48 -7.92 13.93 14.55
C LEU A 48 -9.12 14.57 13.86
N VAL A 49 -9.95 15.24 14.65
CA VAL A 49 -11.10 15.99 14.17
C VAL A 49 -11.04 17.43 14.64
N LEU A 50 -11.40 18.34 13.75
CA LEU A 50 -11.63 19.76 14.04
C LEU A 50 -13.10 19.94 14.36
N LYS A 51 -13.41 20.41 15.57
CA LYS A 51 -14.79 20.57 16.04
C LYS A 51 -15.12 22.02 16.41
N GLU A 52 -16.36 22.38 16.21
CA GLU A 52 -16.98 23.60 16.73
C GLU A 52 -18.43 23.33 17.11
N GLY A 53 -18.79 23.57 18.38
CA GLY A 53 -20.15 23.35 18.85
C GLY A 53 -20.65 21.91 18.69
N GLY A 54 -19.75 20.92 18.78
CA GLY A 54 -20.09 19.50 18.58
C GLY A 54 -20.12 19.04 17.11
N ARG A 55 -20.09 19.97 16.14
CA ARG A 55 -20.02 19.65 14.70
C ARG A 55 -18.58 19.41 14.26
N ILE A 56 -18.35 18.39 13.44
CA ILE A 56 -17.08 18.15 12.80
C ILE A 56 -16.96 19.03 11.54
N LEU A 57 -15.90 19.82 11.48
CA LEU A 57 -15.58 20.74 10.39
C LEU A 57 -14.33 20.32 9.60
N GLY A 58 -13.59 19.37 10.11
CA GLY A 58 -12.42 18.81 9.46
C GLY A 58 -11.99 17.50 10.09
N ALA A 59 -11.32 16.68 9.32
CA ALA A 59 -10.76 15.41 9.78
C ALA A 59 -9.46 15.10 9.06
N ILE A 60 -8.55 14.44 9.77
CA ILE A 60 -7.37 13.80 9.22
C ILE A 60 -7.17 12.46 9.92
N GLY A 61 -7.14 11.40 9.15
CA GLY A 61 -6.68 10.10 9.62
C GLY A 61 -5.18 9.96 9.42
N TYR A 62 -4.57 9.05 10.15
CA TYR A 62 -3.18 8.67 9.95
C TYR A 62 -2.95 7.20 10.30
N ILE A 63 -1.94 6.63 9.66
CA ILE A 63 -1.42 5.31 9.95
C ILE A 63 0.01 5.47 10.41
N ASP A 64 0.32 5.01 11.59
CA ASP A 64 1.67 4.95 12.13
C ASP A 64 2.30 3.62 11.73
N ILE A 65 3.40 3.68 10.99
CA ILE A 65 4.10 2.50 10.50
C ILE A 65 5.57 2.64 10.89
N PRO A 66 6.16 1.66 11.57
CA PRO A 66 7.60 1.64 11.78
C PRO A 66 8.29 1.56 10.40
N LEU A 67 9.24 2.42 10.16
CA LEU A 67 10.17 2.30 9.03
C LEU A 67 11.42 1.59 9.49
N ARG A 68 11.82 0.61 8.74
CA ARG A 68 13.10 -0.06 8.92
C ARG A 68 14.09 0.53 7.93
N LEU A 69 15.20 0.99 8.48
CA LEU A 69 16.36 1.44 7.72
C LEU A 69 17.45 0.38 7.89
N SER A 70 17.85 -0.21 6.80
CA SER A 70 18.97 -1.15 6.77
C SER A 70 20.10 -0.57 5.94
N TRP A 71 21.32 -0.60 6.46
CA TRP A 71 22.53 -0.24 5.70
C TRP A 71 23.69 -1.13 6.11
N GLU A 72 24.54 -1.46 5.16
CA GLU A 72 25.84 -2.05 5.46
C GLU A 72 26.87 -0.96 5.77
N GLY A 73 27.32 -0.92 7.01
CA GLY A 73 28.51 -0.17 7.40
C GLY A 73 29.79 -0.92 7.03
N THR A 74 30.88 -0.20 6.84
CA THR A 74 32.21 -0.75 6.64
C THR A 74 32.66 -1.44 7.94
N GLY A 75 32.40 -2.74 8.08
CA GLY A 75 33.02 -3.59 9.10
C GLY A 75 32.14 -4.22 10.18
N SER A 76 30.83 -4.09 10.15
CA SER A 76 29.92 -4.80 11.05
C SER A 76 28.68 -5.32 10.30
N ALA A 77 28.08 -6.39 10.80
CA ALA A 77 26.78 -6.86 10.34
C ALA A 77 25.80 -5.69 10.23
N GLY A 78 25.05 -5.65 9.13
CA GLY A 78 24.21 -4.50 8.77
C GLY A 78 23.40 -3.97 9.95
N THR A 79 23.49 -2.67 10.18
CA THR A 79 22.75 -2.05 11.29
C THR A 79 21.31 -1.82 10.84
N ILE A 80 20.36 -2.41 11.55
CA ILE A 80 18.93 -2.12 11.35
C ILE A 80 18.53 -1.11 12.41
N ARG A 81 17.95 0.01 11.97
CA ARG A 81 17.29 0.97 12.85
C ARG A 81 15.82 1.09 12.47
N GLU A 82 15.00 1.36 13.44
CA GLU A 82 13.57 1.58 13.23
C GLU A 82 13.20 2.98 13.71
N GLU A 83 12.35 3.65 12.92
CA GLU A 83 11.79 4.94 13.24
C GLU A 83 10.31 4.96 12.91
N LEU A 84 9.50 5.58 13.75
CA LEU A 84 8.09 5.74 13.49
C LEU A 84 7.85 6.72 12.34
N SER A 85 7.11 6.28 11.32
CA SER A 85 6.58 7.16 10.29
C SER A 85 5.07 7.27 10.42
N ARG A 86 4.53 8.42 10.06
CA ARG A 86 3.10 8.66 10.01
C ARG A 86 2.64 8.94 8.59
N TRP A 87 1.62 8.24 8.16
CA TRP A 87 1.01 8.37 6.85
C TRP A 87 -0.34 9.05 6.99
N PRO A 88 -0.45 10.37 6.74
CA PRO A 88 -1.74 11.05 6.78
C PRO A 88 -2.64 10.58 5.64
N ILE A 89 -3.87 10.26 5.99
CA ILE A 89 -4.93 9.79 5.11
C ILE A 89 -6.19 10.61 5.34
N ASN A 90 -7.07 10.71 4.34
CA ASN A 90 -8.39 11.33 4.49
C ASN A 90 -8.39 12.72 5.11
N HIS A 91 -7.50 13.58 4.63
CA HIS A 91 -7.48 14.97 5.06
C HIS A 91 -8.56 15.77 4.33
N PHE A 92 -9.62 16.10 5.06
CA PHE A 92 -10.77 16.85 4.54
C PHE A 92 -11.11 18.03 5.45
N LEU A 93 -11.64 19.10 4.83
CA LEU A 93 -12.18 20.27 5.51
C LEU A 93 -13.52 20.65 4.89
N ALA A 94 -14.46 21.07 5.72
CA ALA A 94 -15.69 21.72 5.29
C ALA A 94 -15.36 22.94 4.42
N ALA A 95 -16.24 23.27 3.48
CA ALA A 95 -15.99 24.33 2.53
C ALA A 95 -15.74 25.68 3.21
N GLU A 96 -16.50 25.99 4.25
CA GLU A 96 -16.41 27.22 5.05
C GLU A 96 -15.11 27.34 5.87
N CYS A 97 -14.38 26.24 6.02
CA CYS A 97 -13.11 26.18 6.74
C CYS A 97 -11.88 26.34 5.83
N ARG A 98 -12.09 26.28 4.52
CA ARG A 98 -10.98 26.38 3.54
C ARG A 98 -10.44 27.81 3.47
N GLY A 99 -9.15 27.93 3.15
CA GLY A 99 -8.47 29.23 3.07
C GLY A 99 -8.12 29.87 4.42
N ARG A 100 -8.56 29.31 5.54
CA ARG A 100 -8.37 29.86 6.90
C ARG A 100 -7.14 29.30 7.64
N GLY A 101 -6.29 28.53 6.96
CA GLY A 101 -5.13 27.88 7.58
C GLY A 101 -5.44 26.63 8.44
N LEU A 102 -6.72 26.29 8.62
CA LEU A 102 -7.15 25.19 9.50
C LEU A 102 -6.66 23.81 9.03
N GLY A 103 -6.53 23.61 7.71
CA GLY A 103 -5.96 22.39 7.17
C GLY A 103 -4.47 22.20 7.54
N LYS A 104 -3.72 23.32 7.57
CA LYS A 104 -2.34 23.30 8.03
C LYS A 104 -2.28 22.95 9.52
N GLN A 105 -3.09 23.59 10.35
CA GLN A 105 -3.15 23.29 11.79
C GLN A 105 -3.50 21.83 12.06
N LEU A 106 -4.45 21.27 11.32
CA LEU A 106 -4.84 19.87 11.44
C LEU A 106 -3.69 18.92 11.03
N MET A 107 -2.94 19.29 9.98
CA MET A 107 -1.77 18.54 9.55
C MET A 107 -0.63 18.64 10.58
N GLU A 108 -0.38 19.82 11.15
CA GLU A 108 0.63 20.03 12.20
C GLU A 108 0.29 19.24 13.46
N ALA A 109 -0.98 19.23 13.87
CA ALA A 109 -1.43 18.42 14.97
C ALA A 109 -1.27 16.91 14.69
N ALA A 110 -1.57 16.47 13.46
CA ALA A 110 -1.31 15.10 13.06
C ALA A 110 0.18 14.74 13.02
N TRP A 111 1.05 15.73 12.84
CA TRP A 111 2.51 15.52 12.87
C TRP A 111 3.06 15.43 14.30
N GLU A 112 2.31 15.86 15.29
CA GLU A 112 2.76 15.80 16.67
C GLU A 112 3.07 14.36 17.08
N GLY A 113 4.26 14.15 17.63
CA GLY A 113 4.71 12.82 18.06
C GLY A 113 5.25 11.89 16.96
N ALA A 114 5.29 12.33 15.69
CA ALA A 114 5.92 11.56 14.62
C ALA A 114 7.16 12.27 14.07
N PRO A 115 8.33 11.61 13.99
CA PRO A 115 9.55 12.19 13.43
C PRO A 115 9.50 12.31 11.91
N CYS A 116 8.71 11.49 11.22
CA CYS A 116 8.62 11.44 9.78
C CYS A 116 7.18 11.33 9.30
N LEU A 117 6.80 12.14 8.31
CA LEU A 117 5.54 12.03 7.57
C LEU A 117 5.80 11.56 6.14
N LEU A 118 5.00 10.62 5.68
CA LEU A 118 5.10 10.06 4.34
C LEU A 118 3.78 10.18 3.59
N ALA A 119 3.84 10.44 2.29
CA ALA A 119 2.64 10.41 1.46
C ALA A 119 2.95 9.98 0.03
N ILE A 120 2.09 9.15 -0.52
CA ILE A 120 2.05 8.81 -1.93
C ILE A 120 0.80 9.43 -2.55
N GLY A 121 0.94 10.13 -3.68
CA GLY A 121 -0.17 10.80 -4.34
C GLY A 121 -0.66 12.04 -3.61
N GLY A 122 -1.91 12.35 -3.84
CA GLY A 122 -2.61 13.52 -3.33
C GLY A 122 -3.57 14.06 -4.38
N THR A 123 -4.50 14.91 -3.96
CA THR A 123 -5.37 15.66 -4.87
C THR A 123 -4.69 16.95 -5.31
N GLU A 124 -5.15 17.56 -6.40
CA GLU A 124 -4.67 18.87 -6.88
C GLU A 124 -4.68 19.95 -5.78
N SER A 125 -5.63 19.87 -4.84
CA SER A 125 -5.71 20.80 -3.71
C SER A 125 -4.77 20.43 -2.56
N SER A 126 -4.46 19.16 -2.33
CA SER A 126 -3.62 18.73 -1.21
C SER A 126 -2.13 18.84 -1.51
N ILE A 127 -1.72 18.75 -2.78
CA ILE A 127 -0.33 18.84 -3.20
C ILE A 127 0.27 20.23 -2.85
N PRO A 128 -0.33 21.36 -3.27
CA PRO A 128 0.19 22.68 -2.90
C PRO A 128 0.20 22.95 -1.39
N ALA A 129 -0.76 22.37 -0.65
CA ALA A 129 -0.79 22.52 0.80
C ALA A 129 0.41 21.80 1.47
N ARG A 130 0.76 20.63 0.98
CA ARG A 130 1.94 19.87 1.46
C ARG A 130 3.24 20.58 1.10
N ASP A 131 3.37 21.07 -0.14
CA ASP A 131 4.56 21.80 -0.58
C ASP A 131 4.78 23.06 0.30
N LYS A 132 3.70 23.81 0.63
CA LYS A 132 3.74 24.95 1.57
C LYS A 132 4.07 24.54 3.01
N ALA A 133 3.76 23.31 3.39
CA ALA A 133 4.11 22.74 4.69
C ALA A 133 5.53 22.14 4.73
N GLY A 134 6.36 22.34 3.68
CA GLY A 134 7.74 21.90 3.63
C GLY A 134 7.93 20.43 3.25
N TRP A 135 6.93 19.80 2.68
CA TRP A 135 7.07 18.42 2.18
C TRP A 135 7.93 18.38 0.92
N ARG A 136 8.91 17.51 0.92
CA ARG A 136 9.82 17.34 -0.20
C ARG A 136 9.35 16.21 -1.13
N PRO A 137 9.26 16.44 -2.44
CA PRO A 137 9.05 15.35 -3.40
C PRO A 137 10.34 14.53 -3.51
N LEU A 138 10.24 13.21 -3.38
CA LEU A 138 11.35 12.28 -3.59
C LEU A 138 11.33 11.66 -4.99
N GLY A 139 10.19 11.68 -5.67
CA GLY A 139 10.02 11.14 -6.99
C GLY A 139 8.61 10.58 -7.23
N GLN A 140 8.48 9.72 -8.21
CA GLN A 140 7.21 9.09 -8.56
C GLN A 140 7.35 7.56 -8.53
N LEU A 141 6.33 6.87 -8.02
CA LEU A 141 6.25 5.44 -8.16
C LEU A 141 6.08 5.08 -9.63
N SER A 142 6.64 3.95 -10.04
CA SER A 142 6.38 3.36 -11.35
C SER A 142 5.16 2.45 -11.29
N CYS A 143 4.22 2.65 -12.20
CA CYS A 143 3.11 1.73 -12.43
C CYS A 143 3.45 0.81 -13.60
N TRP A 144 3.58 -0.46 -13.30
CA TRP A 144 3.82 -1.51 -14.27
C TRP A 144 2.50 -2.18 -14.64
N ARG A 145 2.19 -2.23 -15.93
CA ARG A 145 0.97 -2.86 -16.44
C ARG A 145 1.36 -4.04 -17.29
N PHE A 146 0.80 -5.18 -16.97
CA PHE A 146 0.92 -6.42 -17.72
C PHE A 146 -0.42 -6.69 -18.39
N ARG A 147 -0.41 -7.02 -19.68
CA ARG A 147 -1.60 -7.41 -20.43
C ARG A 147 -1.58 -8.90 -20.69
N ALA A 148 -2.74 -9.54 -20.55
CA ALA A 148 -2.86 -10.93 -20.93
C ALA A 148 -2.70 -11.05 -22.46
N PRO A 149 -2.00 -12.09 -22.95
CA PRO A 149 -1.97 -12.38 -24.38
C PRO A 149 -3.38 -12.52 -24.94
N ILE A 150 -3.68 -11.90 -26.07
CA ILE A 150 -5.02 -11.90 -26.71
C ILE A 150 -5.53 -13.32 -26.92
N ARG A 151 -4.65 -14.26 -27.25
CA ARG A 151 -5.01 -15.69 -27.40
C ARG A 151 -5.55 -16.32 -26.13
N SER A 152 -5.04 -15.90 -24.94
CA SER A 152 -5.52 -16.38 -23.64
C SER A 152 -6.90 -15.81 -23.32
N LEU A 153 -7.23 -14.62 -23.80
CA LEU A 153 -8.54 -13.99 -23.63
C LEU A 153 -9.63 -14.71 -24.45
N LEU A 154 -9.29 -15.11 -25.67
CA LEU A 154 -10.18 -15.82 -26.58
C LEU A 154 -10.42 -17.27 -26.12
N ALA A 155 -9.37 -17.97 -25.69
CA ALA A 155 -9.44 -19.37 -25.25
C ALA A 155 -10.23 -19.57 -23.96
N ALA A 156 -10.34 -18.54 -23.11
CA ALA A 156 -10.99 -18.65 -21.81
C ALA A 156 -12.52 -18.44 -21.85
N GLY A 157 -13.13 -18.19 -23.02
CA GLY A 157 -14.57 -17.89 -23.10
C GLY A 157 -15.01 -16.64 -22.32
N LYS A 158 -14.06 -15.91 -21.77
CA LYS A 158 -14.23 -14.83 -20.78
C LYS A 158 -14.99 -13.61 -21.28
N LEU A 159 -15.27 -13.52 -22.57
CA LEU A 159 -16.04 -12.41 -23.15
C LEU A 159 -17.50 -12.39 -22.72
N ASN A 160 -18.10 -13.55 -22.39
CA ASN A 160 -19.51 -13.65 -22.03
C ASN A 160 -19.78 -13.47 -20.51
N ASP A 161 -18.81 -13.79 -19.62
CA ASP A 161 -18.98 -13.63 -18.16
C ASP A 161 -18.82 -12.17 -17.68
N ARG A 162 -18.47 -11.27 -18.57
CA ARG A 162 -18.16 -9.87 -18.24
C ARG A 162 -19.36 -9.01 -17.82
N ARG A 163 -20.58 -9.53 -17.96
CA ARG A 163 -21.82 -8.77 -17.69
C ARG A 163 -22.25 -8.77 -16.21
N ASN A 164 -21.75 -9.70 -15.41
CA ASN A 164 -22.07 -9.80 -13.98
C ASN A 164 -20.98 -9.17 -13.11
N ALA A 165 -20.90 -7.83 -13.14
CA ALA A 165 -19.81 -7.05 -12.55
C ALA A 165 -19.89 -6.83 -11.03
N GLY A 166 -20.65 -7.64 -10.29
CA GLY A 166 -20.84 -7.44 -8.84
C GLY A 166 -19.77 -8.09 -7.96
N THR A 167 -19.43 -9.34 -8.24
CA THR A 167 -18.46 -10.10 -7.44
C THR A 167 -17.51 -10.87 -8.35
N ARG A 168 -16.22 -10.93 -7.99
CA ARG A 168 -15.25 -11.75 -8.71
C ARG A 168 -14.92 -12.98 -7.89
N GLY A 169 -14.91 -14.12 -8.55
CA GLY A 169 -14.41 -15.35 -7.92
C GLY A 169 -12.96 -15.17 -7.46
N VAL A 170 -12.65 -15.68 -6.30
CA VAL A 170 -11.29 -15.72 -5.76
C VAL A 170 -10.36 -16.43 -6.76
N PRO A 171 -9.12 -15.96 -6.99
CA PRO A 171 -8.16 -16.71 -7.80
C PRO A 171 -7.95 -18.13 -7.25
N PRO A 172 -7.49 -19.09 -8.08
CA PRO A 172 -7.27 -20.47 -7.65
C PRO A 172 -6.43 -20.56 -6.39
N GLU A 173 -6.71 -21.56 -5.54
CA GLU A 173 -5.95 -21.79 -4.31
C GLU A 173 -4.47 -22.02 -4.59
N THR A 174 -4.18 -22.74 -5.67
CA THR A 174 -2.82 -23.04 -6.09
C THR A 174 -2.64 -22.71 -7.56
N VAL A 175 -1.57 -22.02 -7.88
CA VAL A 175 -1.12 -21.72 -9.25
C VAL A 175 0.28 -22.27 -9.42
N SER A 176 0.46 -23.24 -10.32
CA SER A 176 1.76 -23.79 -10.68
C SER A 176 2.19 -23.29 -12.03
N LEU A 177 3.44 -22.88 -12.14
CA LEU A 177 4.04 -22.40 -13.39
C LEU A 177 5.51 -22.79 -13.48
N ARG A 178 6.07 -22.68 -14.67
CA ARG A 178 7.52 -22.83 -14.89
C ARG A 178 8.14 -21.49 -15.24
N VAL A 179 9.18 -21.12 -14.52
CA VAL A 179 10.00 -19.94 -14.83
C VAL A 179 11.40 -20.42 -15.17
N GLY A 180 11.71 -20.45 -16.45
CA GLY A 180 12.91 -21.14 -16.96
C GLY A 180 12.84 -22.65 -16.65
N ARG A 181 13.84 -23.17 -15.92
CA ARG A 181 13.89 -24.59 -15.51
C ARG A 181 13.27 -24.85 -14.12
N ARG A 182 12.84 -23.82 -13.42
CA ARG A 182 12.36 -23.93 -12.03
C ARG A 182 10.86 -24.17 -12.00
N GLN A 183 10.42 -25.02 -11.08
CA GLN A 183 9.03 -25.17 -10.73
C GLN A 183 8.67 -24.10 -9.70
N VAL A 184 7.63 -23.34 -9.98
CA VAL A 184 7.14 -22.28 -9.11
C VAL A 184 5.71 -22.60 -8.73
N VAL A 185 5.40 -22.53 -7.45
CA VAL A 185 4.08 -22.73 -6.90
C VAL A 185 3.69 -21.50 -6.10
N ALA A 186 2.57 -20.87 -6.46
CA ALA A 186 1.93 -19.85 -5.66
C ALA A 186 0.71 -20.48 -4.96
N GLN A 187 0.71 -20.50 -3.65
CA GLN A 187 -0.37 -21.07 -2.84
C GLN A 187 -1.03 -20.00 -2.01
N ARG A 188 -2.36 -19.93 -2.07
CA ARG A 188 -3.16 -19.00 -1.27
C ARG A 188 -2.96 -19.31 0.22
N SER A 189 -2.74 -18.28 1.00
CA SER A 189 -2.67 -18.36 2.45
C SER A 189 -3.84 -17.60 3.06
N LEU A 190 -4.53 -18.20 4.00
CA LEU A 190 -5.63 -17.60 4.74
C LEU A 190 -5.15 -17.01 6.07
N GLU A 191 -3.94 -17.36 6.49
CA GLU A 191 -3.37 -16.97 7.78
C GLU A 191 -1.92 -16.54 7.62
N VAL A 192 -1.53 -15.61 8.47
CA VAL A 192 -0.12 -15.17 8.58
C VAL A 192 0.65 -15.96 9.64
N SER A 193 -0.07 -16.80 10.40
CA SER A 193 0.51 -17.65 11.45
C SER A 193 1.50 -18.66 10.87
N GLY A 194 2.71 -18.67 11.37
CA GLY A 194 3.79 -19.52 10.87
C GLY A 194 4.71 -18.84 9.85
N TRP A 195 4.50 -17.59 9.51
CA TRP A 195 5.46 -16.80 8.79
C TRP A 195 6.74 -16.66 9.63
N LEU A 196 7.77 -17.31 9.19
CA LEU A 196 9.11 -16.90 9.58
C LEU A 196 9.27 -15.48 9.06
N PRO A 197 9.65 -14.52 9.93
CA PRO A 197 9.94 -13.19 9.44
C PRO A 197 10.93 -13.36 8.29
N TRP A 198 10.48 -12.97 7.13
CA TRP A 198 11.34 -12.87 5.99
C TRP A 198 12.35 -11.80 6.36
N VAL A 199 13.48 -12.21 6.87
CA VAL A 199 14.58 -11.28 7.07
C VAL A 199 14.89 -10.77 5.69
N ALA A 200 14.45 -9.50 5.42
CA ALA A 200 14.91 -8.84 4.23
C ALA A 200 16.44 -9.04 4.23
N PRO A 201 17.01 -9.60 3.18
CA PRO A 201 18.45 -9.74 3.16
C PRO A 201 19.05 -8.38 3.33
N ASP A 202 20.20 -8.31 3.94
CA ASP A 202 20.99 -7.10 4.01
C ASP A 202 21.06 -6.48 2.61
N PRO A 203 20.81 -5.18 2.49
CA PRO A 203 20.93 -4.52 1.20
C PRO A 203 22.34 -4.76 0.65
N PRO A 204 22.53 -4.79 -0.67
CA PRO A 204 23.85 -4.89 -1.26
C PRO A 204 24.80 -3.84 -0.66
N ARG A 205 26.08 -4.20 -0.48
CA ARG A 205 27.09 -3.32 0.15
C ARG A 205 26.99 -1.88 -0.32
N GLY A 206 26.92 -0.95 0.63
CA GLY A 206 26.83 0.48 0.38
C GLY A 206 25.44 0.98 -0.04
N GLN A 207 24.41 0.14 -0.01
CA GLN A 207 23.04 0.58 -0.27
C GLN A 207 22.25 0.71 1.03
N VAL A 208 21.40 1.72 1.08
CA VAL A 208 20.40 1.93 2.13
C VAL A 208 19.05 1.47 1.59
N GLU A 209 18.35 0.63 2.34
CA GLU A 209 16.96 0.29 2.05
C GLU A 209 16.06 0.83 3.17
N ILE A 210 15.02 1.56 2.78
CA ILE A 210 14.02 2.16 3.68
C ILE A 210 12.65 1.61 3.31
N GLY A 211 11.93 1.07 4.28
CA GLY A 211 10.58 0.56 4.04
C GLY A 211 9.89 0.07 5.30
N ALA A 212 8.60 -0.17 5.20
CA ALA A 212 7.87 -0.86 6.26
C ALA A 212 8.39 -2.29 6.43
N PRO A 213 8.53 -2.81 7.66
CA PRO A 213 8.82 -4.21 7.88
C PRO A 213 7.68 -5.06 7.28
N ARG A 214 8.04 -6.09 6.51
CA ARG A 214 7.09 -7.03 5.90
C ARG A 214 6.94 -8.28 6.79
N ASP A 215 6.74 -8.06 8.08
CA ASP A 215 6.51 -9.12 9.06
C ASP A 215 5.03 -9.52 9.19
N ALA A 216 4.77 -10.52 10.01
CA ALA A 216 3.42 -11.01 10.24
C ALA A 216 2.48 -9.94 10.81
N ALA A 217 2.97 -9.07 11.70
CA ALA A 217 2.17 -8.00 12.29
C ALA A 217 1.75 -6.96 11.24
N TYR A 218 2.68 -6.57 10.38
CA TYR A 218 2.38 -5.67 9.25
C TYR A 218 1.36 -6.30 8.30
N LEU A 219 1.57 -7.54 7.87
CA LEU A 219 0.68 -8.20 6.93
C LEU A 219 -0.72 -8.42 7.52
N GLN A 220 -0.79 -8.80 8.82
CA GLN A 220 -2.05 -8.94 9.53
C GLN A 220 -2.82 -7.61 9.56
N PHE A 221 -2.13 -6.53 9.89
CA PHE A 221 -2.72 -5.20 9.89
C PHE A 221 -3.15 -4.76 8.49
N ALA A 222 -2.27 -4.93 7.51
CA ALA A 222 -2.44 -4.37 6.18
C ALA A 222 -3.49 -5.09 5.34
N PHE A 223 -3.60 -6.42 5.44
CA PHE A 223 -4.34 -7.22 4.47
C PHE A 223 -5.33 -8.21 5.06
N PHE A 224 -5.31 -8.42 6.39
CA PHE A 224 -6.18 -9.37 7.06
C PHE A 224 -7.16 -8.68 8.02
N GLY A 225 -8.00 -9.43 8.67
CA GLY A 225 -9.06 -8.88 9.50
C GLY A 225 -10.22 -8.34 8.65
N ALA A 226 -10.71 -7.15 8.94
CA ALA A 226 -11.84 -6.55 8.22
C ALA A 226 -11.58 -6.31 6.73
N LEU A 227 -10.33 -6.44 6.28
CA LEU A 227 -9.89 -6.23 4.90
C LEU A 227 -9.68 -7.52 4.13
N SER A 228 -9.73 -8.68 4.78
CA SER A 228 -9.50 -9.96 4.15
C SER A 228 -10.39 -10.21 2.93
N LYS A 229 -11.61 -9.68 2.94
CA LYS A 229 -12.53 -9.77 1.80
C LYS A 229 -12.07 -9.03 0.53
N TYR A 230 -11.11 -8.13 0.64
CA TYR A 230 -10.58 -7.36 -0.51
C TYR A 230 -9.24 -7.87 -1.00
N HIS A 231 -8.53 -8.64 -0.18
CA HIS A 231 -7.17 -9.04 -0.42
C HIS A 231 -7.00 -10.55 -0.38
N VAL A 232 -6.13 -11.05 -1.24
CA VAL A 232 -5.76 -12.47 -1.25
C VAL A 232 -4.24 -12.56 -1.23
N LEU A 233 -3.69 -13.20 -0.21
CA LEU A 233 -2.27 -13.44 -0.04
C LEU A 233 -1.89 -14.77 -0.68
N TYR A 234 -0.76 -14.78 -1.37
CA TYR A 234 -0.11 -15.98 -1.89
C TYR A 234 1.32 -16.08 -1.41
N MET A 235 1.66 -17.26 -0.93
CA MET A 235 3.03 -17.68 -0.69
C MET A 235 3.60 -18.26 -1.98
N VAL A 236 4.83 -17.90 -2.30
CA VAL A 236 5.54 -18.43 -3.48
C VAL A 236 6.66 -19.33 -3.05
N SER A 237 6.68 -20.55 -3.56
CA SER A 237 7.80 -21.47 -3.44
C SER A 237 8.44 -21.75 -4.79
N VAL A 238 9.74 -21.97 -4.78
CA VAL A 238 10.54 -22.33 -5.95
C VAL A 238 11.30 -23.61 -5.61
N ASP A 239 11.04 -24.67 -6.37
CA ASP A 239 11.62 -25.99 -6.15
C ASP A 239 11.45 -26.47 -4.68
N GLY A 240 10.27 -26.15 -4.09
CA GLY A 240 9.89 -26.50 -2.72
C GLY A 240 10.35 -25.52 -1.64
N ALA A 241 11.26 -24.58 -1.93
CA ALA A 241 11.72 -23.59 -0.97
C ALA A 241 10.91 -22.28 -1.08
N VAL A 242 10.57 -21.67 0.07
CA VAL A 242 9.86 -20.37 0.09
C VAL A 242 10.73 -19.30 -0.58
N ALA A 243 10.14 -18.62 -1.54
CA ALA A 243 10.81 -17.60 -2.36
C ALA A 243 10.27 -16.18 -2.14
N GLY A 244 9.08 -16.06 -1.58
CA GLY A 244 8.45 -14.76 -1.33
C GLY A 244 6.94 -14.85 -1.18
N TYR A 245 6.29 -13.70 -1.28
CA TYR A 245 4.83 -13.59 -1.27
C TYR A 245 4.36 -12.45 -2.17
N PHE A 246 3.07 -12.44 -2.46
CA PHE A 246 2.37 -11.30 -3.03
C PHE A 246 0.92 -11.24 -2.55
N VAL A 247 0.36 -10.04 -2.59
CA VAL A 247 -1.05 -9.79 -2.26
C VAL A 247 -1.76 -9.21 -3.47
N LEU A 248 -2.91 -9.79 -3.81
CA LEU A 248 -3.76 -9.35 -4.90
C LEU A 248 -5.02 -8.67 -4.39
N ALA A 249 -5.47 -7.64 -5.12
CA ALA A 249 -6.79 -7.06 -4.98
C ALA A 249 -7.47 -6.94 -6.35
N ALA A 250 -8.78 -7.19 -6.40
CA ALA A 250 -9.56 -6.93 -7.59
C ALA A 250 -9.90 -5.44 -7.67
N ARG A 251 -9.83 -4.83 -8.87
CA ARG A 251 -10.21 -3.44 -9.07
C ARG A 251 -11.54 -3.31 -9.80
N ALA A 252 -12.34 -2.37 -9.35
CA ALA A 252 -13.53 -1.91 -10.05
C ALA A 252 -13.11 -0.94 -11.18
N ASP A 253 -12.55 -1.47 -12.27
CA ASP A 253 -12.27 -0.67 -13.46
C ASP A 253 -13.51 -0.59 -14.36
N ARG A 254 -13.49 0.39 -15.27
CA ARG A 254 -14.56 0.50 -16.25
C ARG A 254 -14.54 -0.71 -17.22
N PRO A 255 -15.68 -1.33 -17.50
CA PRO A 255 -15.76 -2.36 -18.52
C PRO A 255 -15.17 -1.88 -19.85
N PRO A 256 -14.63 -2.74 -20.71
CA PRO A 256 -14.74 -4.21 -20.66
C PRO A 256 -13.60 -4.92 -19.93
N PHE A 257 -12.59 -4.20 -19.44
CA PHE A 257 -11.38 -4.81 -18.88
C PHE A 257 -11.51 -5.10 -17.39
N LEU A 258 -11.02 -6.25 -16.99
CA LEU A 258 -10.90 -6.65 -15.60
C LEU A 258 -9.45 -6.46 -15.15
N SER A 259 -9.23 -5.63 -14.14
CA SER A 259 -7.90 -5.39 -13.59
C SER A 259 -7.71 -6.03 -12.23
N ILE A 260 -6.53 -6.60 -12.04
CA ILE A 260 -6.03 -7.08 -10.76
C ILE A 260 -4.85 -6.19 -10.38
N GLU A 261 -4.81 -5.77 -9.13
CA GLU A 261 -3.70 -5.03 -8.55
C GLU A 261 -2.85 -5.96 -7.70
N ILE A 262 -1.54 -5.98 -7.92
CA ILE A 262 -0.58 -6.49 -6.95
C ILE A 262 -0.33 -5.35 -5.98
N VAL A 263 -0.93 -5.44 -4.79
CA VAL A 263 -0.92 -4.35 -3.81
C VAL A 263 0.32 -4.39 -2.93
N ASP A 264 0.87 -5.57 -2.70
CA ASP A 264 2.13 -5.76 -2.00
C ASP A 264 2.84 -7.03 -2.46
N LEU A 265 4.15 -7.05 -2.34
CA LEU A 265 4.98 -8.22 -2.60
C LEU A 265 6.33 -8.10 -1.89
N ASP A 266 6.91 -9.24 -1.56
CA ASP A 266 8.30 -9.35 -1.17
C ASP A 266 8.90 -10.67 -1.66
N ALA A 267 10.23 -10.72 -1.76
CA ALA A 267 10.92 -11.85 -2.32
C ALA A 267 12.29 -12.06 -1.67
N ALA A 268 12.81 -13.29 -1.66
CA ALA A 268 14.21 -13.54 -1.35
C ALA A 268 15.13 -12.88 -2.39
N PRO A 269 16.35 -12.54 -2.03
CA PRO A 269 17.32 -12.01 -2.97
C PRO A 269 17.47 -12.87 -4.21
N GLY A 270 17.38 -12.22 -5.38
CA GLY A 270 17.47 -12.91 -6.66
C GLY A 270 16.23 -13.76 -7.00
N ARG A 271 15.14 -13.63 -6.22
CA ARG A 271 13.86 -14.29 -6.50
C ARG A 271 12.77 -13.30 -6.94
N GLU A 272 13.06 -12.02 -7.00
CA GLU A 272 12.10 -10.96 -7.32
C GLU A 272 11.34 -11.22 -8.62
N ALA A 273 12.06 -11.52 -9.69
CA ALA A 273 11.45 -11.79 -11.00
C ALA A 273 10.50 -13.00 -10.96
N VAL A 274 10.83 -14.02 -10.19
CA VAL A 274 10.01 -15.23 -10.07
C VAL A 274 8.73 -14.93 -9.30
N VAL A 275 8.81 -14.16 -8.20
CA VAL A 275 7.64 -13.76 -7.42
C VAL A 275 6.71 -12.87 -8.24
N ILE A 276 7.27 -11.92 -9.01
CA ILE A 276 6.47 -11.07 -9.91
C ILE A 276 5.79 -11.91 -11.00
N GLU A 277 6.48 -12.87 -11.60
CA GLU A 277 5.89 -13.76 -12.60
C GLU A 277 4.77 -14.63 -12.01
N ALA A 278 4.94 -15.13 -10.79
CA ALA A 278 3.90 -15.85 -10.08
C ALA A 278 2.68 -14.96 -9.80
N ALA A 279 2.90 -13.74 -9.33
CA ALA A 279 1.83 -12.77 -9.08
C ALA A 279 1.09 -12.40 -10.37
N ARG A 280 1.83 -12.18 -11.47
CA ARG A 280 1.27 -11.91 -12.78
C ARG A 280 0.42 -13.07 -13.29
N ALA A 281 0.95 -14.28 -13.26
CA ALA A 281 0.24 -15.48 -13.70
C ALA A 281 -1.04 -15.71 -12.90
N THR A 282 -0.95 -15.59 -11.58
CA THR A 282 -2.13 -15.71 -10.68
C THR A 282 -3.15 -14.62 -10.98
N GLY A 283 -2.73 -13.37 -11.14
CA GLY A 283 -3.62 -12.26 -11.48
C GLY A 283 -4.35 -12.48 -12.80
N PHE A 284 -3.68 -13.03 -13.81
CA PHE A 284 -4.31 -13.33 -15.11
C PHE A 284 -5.35 -14.45 -15.08
N THR A 285 -5.42 -15.25 -14.02
CA THR A 285 -6.52 -16.22 -13.87
C THR A 285 -7.87 -15.52 -13.70
N ARG A 286 -7.87 -14.26 -13.24
CA ARG A 286 -9.09 -13.49 -12.92
C ARG A 286 -9.15 -12.11 -13.56
N GLY A 287 -8.09 -11.64 -14.22
CA GLY A 287 -8.02 -10.32 -14.83
C GLY A 287 -7.37 -10.31 -16.21
N ASP A 288 -7.68 -9.30 -17.00
CA ASP A 288 -7.09 -9.05 -18.32
C ASP A 288 -5.85 -8.18 -18.20
N ILE A 289 -5.80 -7.39 -17.14
CA ILE A 289 -4.70 -6.48 -16.82
C ILE A 289 -4.27 -6.75 -15.39
N VAL A 290 -2.98 -6.99 -15.20
CA VAL A 290 -2.37 -7.01 -13.88
C VAL A 290 -1.52 -5.75 -13.72
N ARG A 291 -1.63 -5.09 -12.58
CA ARG A 291 -0.90 -3.86 -12.28
C ARG A 291 -0.04 -4.05 -11.03
N LEU A 292 1.13 -3.44 -11.06
CA LEU A 292 2.02 -3.35 -9.91
C LEU A 292 2.54 -1.92 -9.81
N ARG A 293 2.40 -1.31 -8.64
CA ARG A 293 3.01 -0.02 -8.31
C ARG A 293 4.06 -0.22 -7.25
N VAL A 294 5.26 0.17 -7.58
CA VAL A 294 6.42 -0.06 -6.72
C VAL A 294 7.48 1.00 -6.97
N CYS A 295 8.27 1.30 -5.97
CA CYS A 295 9.55 1.97 -6.12
C CYS A 295 10.67 1.11 -5.50
N GLY A 296 11.90 1.55 -5.71
CA GLY A 296 13.09 0.85 -5.29
C GLY A 296 13.74 0.04 -6.41
N ASP A 297 15.06 0.06 -6.41
CA ASP A 297 15.88 -0.52 -7.48
C ASP A 297 15.70 -2.02 -7.61
N ARG A 298 15.49 -2.70 -6.50
CA ARG A 298 15.40 -4.14 -6.43
C ARG A 298 14.31 -4.70 -7.34
N PHE A 299 13.07 -4.27 -7.15
CA PHE A 299 11.94 -4.73 -7.96
C PHE A 299 11.92 -4.10 -9.35
N THR A 300 12.32 -2.84 -9.47
CA THR A 300 12.40 -2.15 -10.76
C THR A 300 13.38 -2.84 -11.71
N ARG A 301 14.55 -3.28 -11.22
CA ARG A 301 15.50 -4.08 -12.04
C ARG A 301 14.89 -5.41 -12.47
N ALA A 302 14.25 -6.14 -11.56
CA ALA A 302 13.59 -7.38 -11.90
C ALA A 302 12.49 -7.18 -12.95
N LEU A 303 11.66 -6.15 -12.80
CA LEU A 303 10.59 -5.80 -13.74
C LEU A 303 11.09 -5.53 -15.14
N ARG A 304 12.24 -4.84 -15.29
CA ARG A 304 12.85 -4.55 -16.59
C ARG A 304 13.40 -5.78 -17.30
N THR A 305 13.62 -6.88 -16.59
CA THR A 305 14.06 -8.15 -17.21
C THR A 305 12.92 -9.03 -17.69
N LEU A 306 11.68 -8.70 -17.31
CA LEU A 306 10.51 -9.51 -17.67
C LEU A 306 10.19 -9.37 -19.16
N ARG A 307 9.81 -10.50 -19.76
CA ARG A 307 9.36 -10.56 -21.15
C ARG A 307 7.85 -10.40 -21.26
N GLY A 308 7.37 -9.89 -22.38
CA GLY A 308 5.96 -9.78 -22.70
C GLY A 308 5.48 -8.34 -22.86
N ASP A 309 4.15 -8.16 -22.91
CA ASP A 309 3.54 -6.83 -23.03
C ASP A 309 3.51 -6.16 -21.65
N VAL A 310 4.61 -5.51 -21.32
CA VAL A 310 4.84 -4.80 -20.07
C VAL A 310 5.00 -3.33 -20.36
N LYS A 311 4.16 -2.50 -19.78
CA LYS A 311 4.23 -1.04 -19.90
C LYS A 311 4.52 -0.40 -18.57
N GLU A 312 5.63 0.33 -18.46
CA GLU A 312 5.93 1.22 -17.36
C GLU A 312 5.35 2.61 -17.63
N SER A 313 4.78 3.22 -16.61
CA SER A 313 4.35 4.62 -16.64
C SER A 313 4.57 5.26 -15.26
N PRO A 314 4.90 6.56 -15.23
CA PRO A 314 4.92 7.28 -13.96
C PRO A 314 3.52 7.26 -13.33
N ASP A 315 3.48 7.22 -12.01
CA ASP A 315 2.23 7.23 -11.25
C ASP A 315 2.29 8.29 -10.13
N HIS A 316 1.88 7.94 -8.95
CA HIS A 316 1.77 8.87 -7.83
C HIS A 316 3.13 9.39 -7.35
N ALA A 317 3.19 10.69 -7.11
CA ALA A 317 4.36 11.30 -6.48
C ALA A 317 4.48 10.84 -5.03
N PHE A 318 5.69 10.50 -4.62
CA PHE A 318 6.04 10.22 -3.25
C PHE A 318 6.66 11.46 -2.60
N ARG A 319 6.20 11.79 -1.42
CA ARG A 319 6.64 12.95 -0.64
C ARG A 319 6.97 12.53 0.78
N VAL A 320 7.95 13.22 1.35
CA VAL A 320 8.38 13.04 2.73
C VAL A 320 8.49 14.41 3.41
N SER A 321 8.20 14.43 4.69
CA SER A 321 8.54 15.55 5.59
C SER A 321 9.14 14.97 6.86
N THR A 322 10.29 15.45 7.26
CA THR A 322 11.06 14.95 8.41
C THR A 322 11.29 16.08 9.42
N ARG A 323 11.35 15.72 10.70
CA ARG A 323 11.85 16.63 11.74
C ARG A 323 13.37 16.53 11.84
N PRO A 324 14.05 17.58 12.33
CA PRO A 324 15.48 17.52 12.62
C PRO A 324 15.81 16.33 13.53
N GLY A 325 16.84 15.57 13.17
CA GLY A 325 17.27 14.38 13.89
C GLY A 325 16.49 13.09 13.57
N SER A 326 15.55 13.13 12.63
CA SER A 326 14.95 11.90 12.08
C SER A 326 16.02 11.07 11.37
N LEU A 327 16.01 9.75 11.58
CA LEU A 327 16.87 8.82 10.86
C LEU A 327 16.63 8.87 9.35
N VAL A 328 15.39 9.19 8.96
CA VAL A 328 14.98 9.34 7.56
C VAL A 328 15.50 10.66 6.97
N GLU A 329 15.88 11.64 7.79
CA GLU A 329 16.39 12.92 7.29
C GLU A 329 17.65 12.73 6.46
N ASP A 330 18.62 11.98 6.97
CA ASP A 330 19.83 11.63 6.24
C ASP A 330 19.54 10.71 5.05
N ALA A 331 18.63 9.79 5.23
CA ALA A 331 18.22 8.85 4.21
C ALA A 331 17.22 9.46 3.20
N ALA A 332 16.48 10.50 3.56
CA ALA A 332 15.63 11.27 2.64
C ALA A 332 16.44 12.10 1.64
N ALA A 333 17.70 12.35 1.92
CA ALA A 333 18.68 12.79 0.92
C ALA A 333 19.01 11.65 -0.06
N ALA A 334 18.69 10.38 0.28
CA ALA A 334 18.83 9.27 -0.61
C ALA A 334 17.77 9.33 -1.75
N SER A 335 18.13 8.79 -2.89
CA SER A 335 17.23 8.71 -4.03
C SER A 335 16.04 7.79 -3.75
N LEU A 336 14.95 7.95 -4.51
CA LEU A 336 13.79 7.06 -4.47
C LEU A 336 14.16 5.56 -4.61
N SER A 337 15.32 5.26 -5.21
CA SER A 337 15.86 3.91 -5.34
C SER A 337 16.11 3.21 -4.01
N SER A 338 16.40 3.97 -2.96
CA SER A 338 16.59 3.45 -1.60
C SER A 338 15.28 3.08 -0.88
N TRP A 339 14.14 3.47 -1.41
CA TRP A 339 12.86 3.19 -0.79
C TRP A 339 12.24 1.90 -1.34
N ARG A 340 11.81 1.04 -0.44
CA ARG A 340 11.00 -0.12 -0.75
C ARG A 340 9.55 0.14 -0.40
N LEU A 341 8.79 0.61 -1.38
CA LEU A 341 7.38 0.90 -1.23
C LEU A 341 6.58 0.15 -2.30
N ALA A 342 5.46 -0.40 -1.88
CA ALA A 342 4.44 -0.94 -2.75
C ALA A 342 3.14 -0.14 -2.57
N TYR A 343 2.18 -0.35 -3.44
CA TYR A 343 0.91 0.39 -3.39
C TYR A 343 0.15 0.17 -2.08
N GLY A 344 0.29 -1.01 -1.49
CA GLY A 344 -0.31 -1.35 -0.21
C GLY A 344 0.24 -0.57 0.99
N ASP A 345 1.44 0.00 0.89
CA ASP A 345 2.01 0.79 1.98
C ASP A 345 1.22 2.07 2.27
N HIS A 346 0.60 2.62 1.23
CA HIS A 346 0.04 3.95 1.33
C HIS A 346 -1.48 3.98 1.33
N ASP A 347 -2.10 3.23 0.42
CA ASP A 347 -3.47 3.51 0.03
C ASP A 347 -4.39 2.30 0.19
N GLN A 348 -4.23 1.61 1.31
CA GLN A 348 -5.17 0.57 1.71
C GLN A 348 -6.62 1.06 1.57
N TYR A 349 -6.82 2.36 1.76
CA TYR A 349 -8.10 3.02 1.63
C TYR A 349 -8.59 3.14 0.18
N ARG A 350 -7.74 3.58 -0.76
CA ARG A 350 -8.13 3.71 -2.18
C ARG A 350 -8.30 2.37 -2.88
N VAL A 351 -7.48 1.40 -2.50
CA VAL A 351 -7.69 0.02 -2.93
C VAL A 351 -9.08 -0.43 -2.48
N ARG A 352 -9.47 -0.12 -1.23
CA ARG A 352 -10.80 -0.47 -0.70
C ARG A 352 -11.96 0.20 -1.40
N THR A 353 -11.88 1.52 -1.66
CA THR A 353 -12.98 2.24 -2.34
C THR A 353 -13.16 1.84 -3.79
N ARG A 354 -12.11 1.29 -4.42
CA ARG A 354 -12.11 0.82 -5.81
C ARG A 354 -11.96 -0.70 -5.96
N SER A 355 -11.74 -1.41 -4.86
CA SER A 355 -11.62 -2.86 -4.88
C SER A 355 -12.99 -3.50 -4.85
N GLN A 356 -13.13 -4.58 -5.59
CA GLN A 356 -14.28 -5.47 -5.51
C GLN A 356 -14.02 -6.52 -4.45
N ILE A 357 -15.09 -6.91 -3.75
CA ILE A 357 -15.06 -8.04 -2.82
C ILE A 357 -14.84 -9.33 -3.62
N TRP A 358 -13.93 -10.16 -3.17
CA TRP A 358 -13.79 -11.51 -3.69
C TRP A 358 -14.98 -12.35 -3.21
N SER A 359 -15.64 -13.03 -4.12
CA SER A 359 -16.67 -14.02 -3.78
C SER A 359 -16.07 -15.42 -3.85
N GLU A 360 -16.30 -16.20 -2.82
CA GLU A 360 -16.12 -17.64 -2.91
C GLU A 360 -17.25 -18.18 -3.81
N SER A 361 -16.88 -18.72 -4.95
CA SER A 361 -17.80 -19.34 -5.92
C SER A 361 -18.01 -20.79 -5.59
#